data_8557a142ed2418b08013d8c1ff5fccf3
#
_entry.id   8557a142ed2418b08013d8c1ff5fccf3
#
_cell.length_a   1.000
_cell.length_b   1.000
_cell.length_c   1.000
_cell.angle_alpha   90.00
_cell.angle_beta   90.00
_cell.angle_gamma   90.00
#
_symmetry.space_group_name_H-M   'P 1'
#
loop_
_entity.id
_entity.type
_entity.pdbx_description
1 polymer ?
#
loop_
_entity_poly.entity_id
_entity_poly.type
_entity_poly.pdbx_seq_one_letter_code
_entity_poly.pdbx_strand_id
1 'polypeptide(L)'
;MPFSLSRYKDMPDKMAVYRRIGKRVLLLWVFGMMCQGNLLALDPDRVYLYSNTLQSIAMGYLIASLLFLHVRIRVQIGIAASLLLIFWGTMEFITVGNYGGGSYTPDSNLAEWIDRTVLGRFRDGATVENGEVIFATWYRYTWILSSLNFGVTVLTGLFAGYILKNKLYSERLKLRMLFGIGLGMVIA
;
A
#
# COMPACT_ATOMS: atom_id res chain seq x y z
N MET A 1 -11.94 5.29 8.31
CA MET A 1 -11.85 3.98 8.97
C MET A 1 -12.33 3.97 10.43
N PRO A 2 -11.78 4.77 11.38
CA PRO A 2 -12.19 4.69 12.78
C PRO A 2 -13.69 4.90 12.99
N PHE A 3 -14.31 5.69 12.13
CA PHE A 3 -15.75 5.99 12.21
C PHE A 3 -16.63 4.88 11.62
N SER A 4 -16.23 4.25 10.53
CA SER A 4 -17.06 3.24 9.84
C SER A 4 -16.86 1.82 10.37
N LEU A 5 -15.65 1.48 10.85
CA LEU A 5 -15.31 0.13 11.30
C LEU A 5 -15.37 -0.02 12.83
N SER A 6 -15.41 1.06 13.61
CA SER A 6 -15.40 0.98 15.07
C SER A 6 -16.58 0.20 15.67
N ARG A 7 -17.73 0.22 14.99
CA ARG A 7 -18.92 -0.56 15.39
C ARG A 7 -18.68 -2.07 15.39
N TYR A 8 -17.77 -2.54 14.52
CA TYR A 8 -17.51 -3.97 14.32
C TYR A 8 -16.34 -4.51 15.15
N LYS A 9 -15.60 -3.63 15.83
CA LYS A 9 -14.40 -4.03 16.58
C LYS A 9 -14.73 -5.02 17.70
N ASP A 10 -15.84 -4.78 18.37
CA ASP A 10 -16.27 -5.52 19.56
C ASP A 10 -17.35 -6.58 19.23
N MET A 11 -17.70 -6.76 17.96
CA MET A 11 -18.65 -7.80 17.55
C MET A 11 -18.00 -9.19 17.53
N PRO A 12 -18.68 -10.23 18.01
CA PRO A 12 -18.18 -11.61 17.96
C PRO A 12 -18.10 -12.13 16.53
N ASP A 13 -19.09 -11.82 15.68
CA ASP A 13 -19.08 -12.17 14.26
C ASP A 13 -18.51 -11.01 13.41
N LYS A 14 -17.37 -11.26 12.80
CA LYS A 14 -16.69 -10.32 11.91
C LYS A 14 -16.87 -10.65 10.42
N MET A 15 -17.65 -11.69 10.09
CA MET A 15 -17.81 -12.12 8.68
C MET A 15 -18.38 -11.02 7.81
N ALA A 16 -19.39 -10.29 8.31
CA ALA A 16 -20.00 -9.17 7.59
C ALA A 16 -19.00 -8.05 7.28
N VAL A 17 -18.08 -7.76 8.23
CA VAL A 17 -17.05 -6.73 8.02
C VAL A 17 -15.97 -7.20 7.06
N TYR A 18 -15.55 -8.48 7.11
CA TYR A 18 -14.60 -9.01 6.13
C TYR A 18 -15.16 -9.00 4.72
N ARG A 19 -16.41 -9.39 4.54
CA ARG A 19 -17.11 -9.32 3.25
C ARG A 19 -17.15 -7.88 2.71
N ARG A 20 -17.38 -6.89 3.59
CA ARG A 20 -17.38 -5.47 3.22
C ARG A 20 -15.99 -4.97 2.84
N ILE A 21 -14.95 -5.35 3.60
CA ILE A 21 -13.55 -5.03 3.29
C ILE A 21 -13.16 -5.66 1.95
N GLY A 22 -13.39 -6.95 1.78
CA GLY A 22 -13.07 -7.69 0.56
C GLY A 22 -13.77 -7.12 -0.67
N LYS A 23 -15.08 -6.81 -0.58
CA LYS A 23 -15.82 -6.17 -1.67
C LYS A 23 -15.19 -4.81 -2.06
N ARG A 24 -14.81 -4.00 -1.08
CA ARG A 24 -14.20 -2.70 -1.35
C ARG A 24 -12.80 -2.82 -1.99
N VAL A 25 -11.99 -3.74 -1.48
CA VAL A 25 -10.66 -4.04 -2.06
C VAL A 25 -10.81 -4.51 -3.49
N LEU A 26 -11.70 -5.48 -3.74
CA LEU A 26 -11.95 -6.03 -5.06
C LEU A 26 -12.44 -4.95 -6.05
N LEU A 27 -13.40 -4.12 -5.64
CA LEU A 27 -13.89 -3.05 -6.50
C LEU A 27 -12.81 -2.03 -6.85
N LEU A 28 -11.99 -1.60 -5.86
CA LEU A 28 -10.88 -0.68 -6.11
C LEU A 28 -9.83 -1.32 -7.03
N TRP A 29 -9.58 -2.62 -6.87
CA TRP A 29 -8.64 -3.35 -7.72
C TRP A 29 -9.11 -3.42 -9.17
N VAL A 30 -10.38 -3.85 -9.38
CA VAL A 30 -10.98 -3.95 -10.71
C VAL A 30 -11.05 -2.57 -11.38
N PHE A 31 -11.50 -1.54 -10.66
CA PHE A 31 -11.51 -0.17 -11.21
C PHE A 31 -10.09 0.32 -11.55
N GLY A 32 -9.09 -0.05 -10.76
CA GLY A 32 -7.71 0.22 -11.09
C GLY A 32 -7.28 -0.42 -12.41
N MET A 33 -7.60 -1.69 -12.60
CA MET A 33 -7.33 -2.39 -13.86
C MET A 33 -8.11 -1.79 -15.05
N MET A 34 -9.34 -1.31 -14.83
CA MET A 34 -10.11 -0.63 -15.88
C MET A 34 -9.50 0.72 -16.27
N CYS A 35 -8.95 1.48 -15.29
CA CYS A 35 -8.43 2.82 -15.54
C CYS A 35 -7.05 2.81 -16.22
N GLN A 36 -6.14 1.96 -15.79
CA GLN A 36 -4.75 1.95 -16.25
C GLN A 36 -4.22 0.54 -16.57
N GLY A 37 -4.93 -0.49 -16.15
CA GLY A 37 -4.52 -1.88 -16.36
C GLY A 37 -4.96 -2.45 -17.72
N ASN A 38 -5.45 -1.64 -18.64
CA ASN A 38 -5.94 -2.03 -19.97
C ASN A 38 -7.04 -3.12 -19.98
N LEU A 39 -7.72 -3.33 -18.86
CA LEU A 39 -8.76 -4.37 -18.78
C LEU A 39 -9.89 -4.14 -19.80
N LEU A 40 -10.22 -2.88 -20.11
CA LEU A 40 -11.28 -2.51 -21.06
C LEU A 40 -10.85 -2.68 -22.52
N ALA A 41 -9.55 -2.77 -22.80
CA ALA A 41 -9.06 -3.00 -24.15
C ALA A 41 -9.29 -4.43 -24.64
N LEU A 42 -9.63 -5.36 -23.71
CA LEU A 42 -9.84 -6.80 -23.99
C LEU A 42 -8.66 -7.46 -24.73
N ASP A 43 -7.46 -6.90 -24.55
CA ASP A 43 -6.23 -7.42 -25.11
C ASP A 43 -5.49 -8.20 -24.01
N PRO A 44 -5.45 -9.55 -24.06
CA PRO A 44 -4.85 -10.35 -23.01
C PRO A 44 -3.34 -10.17 -22.86
N ASP A 45 -2.67 -9.66 -23.91
CA ASP A 45 -1.22 -9.45 -23.89
C ASP A 45 -0.81 -8.11 -23.26
N ARG A 46 -1.80 -7.23 -23.00
CA ARG A 46 -1.59 -5.91 -22.41
C ARG A 46 -2.40 -5.68 -21.13
N VAL A 47 -2.79 -6.72 -20.43
CA VAL A 47 -3.48 -6.60 -19.14
C VAL A 47 -2.44 -6.44 -18.03
N TYR A 48 -2.55 -5.36 -17.25
CA TYR A 48 -1.68 -5.07 -16.11
C TYR A 48 -2.41 -5.29 -14.80
N LEU A 49 -1.83 -6.13 -13.93
CA LEU A 49 -2.49 -6.52 -12.68
C LEU A 49 -2.33 -5.51 -11.56
N TYR A 50 -1.19 -4.83 -11.50
CA TYR A 50 -0.90 -3.82 -10.48
C TYR A 50 -0.19 -2.63 -11.11
N SER A 51 -0.91 -1.55 -11.35
CA SER A 51 -0.47 -0.47 -12.23
C SER A 51 -0.84 0.94 -11.74
N ASN A 52 -1.64 1.09 -10.65
CA ASN A 52 -2.09 2.42 -10.29
C ASN A 52 -2.40 2.62 -8.80
N THR A 53 -2.65 3.89 -8.47
CA THR A 53 -2.94 4.38 -7.11
C THR A 53 -4.21 3.79 -6.49
N LEU A 54 -5.23 3.41 -7.28
CA LEU A 54 -6.45 2.79 -6.73
C LEU A 54 -6.14 1.44 -6.08
N GLN A 55 -5.26 0.67 -6.71
CA GLN A 55 -4.80 -0.62 -6.19
C GLN A 55 -3.90 -0.43 -4.97
N SER A 56 -3.05 0.60 -4.96
CA SER A 56 -2.25 0.97 -3.78
C SER A 56 -3.14 1.37 -2.59
N ILE A 57 -4.20 2.14 -2.85
CA ILE A 57 -5.21 2.48 -1.82
C ILE A 57 -5.91 1.22 -1.33
N ALA A 58 -6.23 0.26 -2.22
CA ALA A 58 -6.85 -1.01 -1.86
C ALA A 58 -5.96 -1.82 -0.92
N MET A 59 -4.65 -1.94 -1.23
CA MET A 59 -3.68 -2.63 -0.38
C MET A 59 -3.51 -1.93 0.98
N GLY A 60 -3.30 -0.63 0.99
CA GLY A 60 -3.20 0.15 2.23
C GLY A 60 -4.47 0.04 3.08
N TYR A 61 -5.65 0.08 2.45
CA TYR A 61 -6.94 -0.11 3.13
C TYR A 61 -7.07 -1.51 3.72
N LEU A 62 -6.65 -2.56 3.00
CA LEU A 62 -6.67 -3.94 3.48
C LEU A 62 -5.81 -4.09 4.73
N ILE A 63 -4.54 -3.69 4.66
CA ILE A 63 -3.57 -3.77 5.77
C ILE A 63 -4.13 -3.01 6.99
N ALA A 64 -4.51 -1.76 6.83
CA ALA A 64 -4.99 -0.93 7.93
C ALA A 64 -6.31 -1.44 8.53
N SER A 65 -7.23 -1.99 7.71
CA SER A 65 -8.51 -2.54 8.19
C SER A 65 -8.29 -3.79 9.03
N LEU A 66 -7.41 -4.70 8.59
CA LEU A 66 -7.10 -5.92 9.34
C LEU A 66 -6.42 -5.58 10.67
N LEU A 67 -5.45 -4.67 10.68
CA LEU A 67 -4.80 -4.22 11.90
C LEU A 67 -5.76 -3.51 12.84
N PHE A 68 -6.67 -2.69 12.32
CA PHE A 68 -7.70 -2.02 13.14
C PHE A 68 -8.60 -3.00 13.87
N LEU A 69 -9.00 -4.09 13.22
CA LEU A 69 -9.94 -5.08 13.77
C LEU A 69 -9.29 -6.02 14.79
N HIS A 70 -8.01 -6.30 14.67
CA HIS A 70 -7.35 -7.36 15.43
C HIS A 70 -6.30 -6.88 16.42
N VAL A 71 -5.74 -5.68 16.20
CA VAL A 71 -4.52 -5.26 16.88
C VAL A 71 -4.75 -3.98 17.68
N ARG A 72 -4.17 -3.90 18.88
CA ARG A 72 -4.22 -2.68 19.72
C ARG A 72 -3.36 -1.58 19.09
N ILE A 73 -3.73 -0.32 19.32
CA ILE A 73 -3.06 0.84 18.71
C ILE A 73 -1.54 0.88 18.94
N ARG A 74 -1.07 0.52 20.12
CA ARG A 74 0.38 0.50 20.42
C ARG A 74 1.14 -0.46 19.51
N VAL A 75 0.54 -1.65 19.26
CA VAL A 75 1.12 -2.66 18.37
C VAL A 75 0.97 -2.23 16.89
N GLN A 76 -0.12 -1.54 16.52
CA GLN A 76 -0.27 -0.98 15.18
C GLN A 76 0.84 0.03 14.85
N ILE A 77 1.24 0.87 15.83
CA ILE A 77 2.37 1.80 15.69
C ILE A 77 3.69 1.02 15.49
N GLY A 78 3.92 -0.01 16.30
CA GLY A 78 5.09 -0.89 16.15
C GLY A 78 5.13 -1.55 14.77
N ILE A 79 4.00 -2.09 14.29
CA ILE A 79 3.90 -2.69 12.96
C ILE A 79 4.17 -1.64 11.86
N ALA A 80 3.62 -0.44 11.97
CA ALA A 80 3.87 0.62 10.99
C ALA A 80 5.37 0.96 10.91
N ALA A 81 6.05 1.10 12.04
CA ALA A 81 7.49 1.31 12.10
C ALA A 81 8.27 0.11 11.51
N SER A 82 7.85 -1.11 11.82
CA SER A 82 8.48 -2.33 11.28
C SER A 82 8.33 -2.42 9.76
N LEU A 83 7.17 -2.05 9.19
CA LEU A 83 6.96 -2.06 7.74
C LEU A 83 7.90 -1.09 7.03
N LEU A 84 8.14 0.11 7.60
CA LEU A 84 9.11 1.07 7.06
C LEU A 84 10.54 0.53 7.15
N LEU A 85 10.91 -0.05 8.30
CA LEU A 85 12.24 -0.62 8.49
C LEU A 85 12.48 -1.82 7.57
N ILE A 86 11.47 -2.67 7.36
CA ILE A 86 11.54 -3.78 6.42
C ILE A 86 11.73 -3.26 5.00
N PHE A 87 10.92 -2.27 4.58
CA PHE A 87 11.08 -1.66 3.26
C PHE A 87 12.48 -1.08 3.07
N TRP A 88 12.92 -0.24 4.00
CA TRP A 88 14.26 0.35 3.96
C TRP A 88 15.36 -0.71 3.98
N GLY A 89 15.30 -1.65 4.94
CA GLY A 89 16.33 -2.69 5.07
C GLY A 89 16.39 -3.63 3.86
N THR A 90 15.25 -3.95 3.24
CA THR A 90 15.25 -4.75 2.00
C THR A 90 15.89 -3.98 0.85
N MET A 91 15.60 -2.70 0.69
CA MET A 91 16.20 -1.86 -0.36
C MET A 91 17.69 -1.65 -0.15
N GLU A 92 18.15 -1.51 1.10
CA GLU A 92 19.54 -1.19 1.45
C GLU A 92 20.45 -2.41 1.43
N PHE A 93 20.03 -3.53 2.03
CA PHE A 93 20.92 -4.65 2.32
C PHE A 93 20.75 -5.85 1.37
N ILE A 94 19.63 -5.96 0.65
CA ILE A 94 19.42 -7.09 -0.24
C ILE A 94 19.90 -6.74 -1.65
N THR A 95 20.75 -7.58 -2.19
CA THR A 95 21.24 -7.49 -3.58
C THR A 95 20.86 -8.75 -4.35
N VAL A 96 20.27 -8.59 -5.53
CA VAL A 96 19.95 -9.69 -6.45
C VAL A 96 20.45 -9.34 -7.84
N GLY A 97 21.52 -9.98 -8.30
CA GLY A 97 22.20 -9.63 -9.54
C GLY A 97 22.66 -8.18 -9.53
N ASN A 98 22.12 -7.36 -10.44
CA ASN A 98 22.43 -5.95 -10.54
C ASN A 98 21.43 -5.04 -9.82
N TYR A 99 20.50 -5.62 -9.02
CA TYR A 99 19.44 -4.87 -8.35
C TYR A 99 19.62 -4.83 -6.83
N GLY A 100 19.30 -3.71 -6.22
CA GLY A 100 19.35 -3.53 -4.76
C GLY A 100 20.70 -3.04 -4.26
N GLY A 101 21.06 -3.43 -3.02
CA GLY A 101 22.33 -3.04 -2.38
C GLY A 101 22.47 -1.53 -2.20
N GLY A 102 21.40 -0.83 -1.78
CA GLY A 102 21.38 0.63 -1.61
C GLY A 102 21.18 1.39 -2.93
N SER A 103 20.91 0.72 -4.05
CA SER A 103 20.55 1.41 -5.29
C SER A 103 19.07 1.79 -5.28
N TYR A 104 18.79 3.09 -5.38
CA TYR A 104 17.44 3.67 -5.46
C TYR A 104 17.09 4.15 -6.86
N THR A 105 17.95 3.88 -7.85
CA THR A 105 17.66 4.27 -9.24
C THR A 105 16.52 3.44 -9.81
N PRO A 106 15.69 3.98 -10.70
CA PRO A 106 14.53 3.26 -11.25
C PRO A 106 14.90 1.94 -11.92
N ASP A 107 16.11 1.84 -12.50
CA ASP A 107 16.53 0.71 -13.33
C ASP A 107 17.25 -0.40 -12.54
N SER A 108 17.68 -0.13 -11.30
CA SER A 108 18.48 -1.07 -10.50
C SER A 108 18.06 -1.21 -9.04
N ASN A 109 16.90 -0.68 -8.66
CA ASN A 109 16.39 -0.88 -7.30
C ASN A 109 15.74 -2.28 -7.15
N LEU A 110 15.75 -2.78 -5.91
CA LEU A 110 15.21 -4.10 -5.59
C LEU A 110 13.70 -4.21 -5.84
N ALA A 111 12.94 -3.14 -5.61
CA ALA A 111 11.49 -3.15 -5.81
C ALA A 111 11.13 -3.36 -7.29
N GLU A 112 11.92 -2.82 -8.20
CA GLU A 112 11.79 -3.04 -9.63
C GLU A 112 12.04 -4.50 -10.01
N TRP A 113 13.08 -5.11 -9.44
CA TRP A 113 13.34 -6.54 -9.65
C TRP A 113 12.18 -7.43 -9.17
N ILE A 114 11.62 -7.11 -7.98
CA ILE A 114 10.46 -7.84 -7.44
C ILE A 114 9.26 -7.72 -8.37
N ASP A 115 8.94 -6.51 -8.83
CA ASP A 115 7.81 -6.28 -9.72
C ASP A 115 7.99 -7.00 -11.07
N ARG A 116 9.18 -6.98 -11.66
CA ARG A 116 9.49 -7.72 -12.90
C ARG A 116 9.35 -9.23 -12.71
N THR A 117 9.85 -9.75 -11.59
CA THR A 117 9.85 -11.19 -11.32
C THR A 117 8.45 -11.71 -11.00
N VAL A 118 7.68 -10.97 -10.17
CA VAL A 118 6.37 -11.43 -9.68
C VAL A 118 5.26 -11.14 -10.68
N LEU A 119 5.23 -9.95 -11.28
CA LEU A 119 4.18 -9.57 -12.22
C LEU A 119 4.49 -10.04 -13.64
N GLY A 120 5.76 -10.13 -14.02
CA GLY A 120 6.18 -10.55 -15.34
C GLY A 120 5.48 -9.75 -16.44
N ARG A 121 4.81 -10.42 -17.37
CA ARG A 121 4.03 -9.79 -18.45
C ARG A 121 2.87 -8.93 -17.98
N PHE A 122 2.39 -9.12 -16.75
CA PHE A 122 1.29 -8.36 -16.17
C PHE A 122 1.74 -7.09 -15.47
N ARG A 123 3.05 -6.78 -15.50
CA ARG A 123 3.58 -5.50 -15.04
C ARG A 123 3.23 -4.40 -16.04
N ASP A 124 2.84 -3.23 -15.55
CA ASP A 124 2.61 -2.07 -16.42
C ASP A 124 3.90 -1.70 -17.17
N GLY A 125 3.77 -1.39 -18.45
CA GLY A 125 4.90 -1.17 -19.34
C GLY A 125 5.61 -2.45 -19.82
N ALA A 126 5.08 -3.66 -19.55
CA ALA A 126 5.56 -4.88 -20.15
C ALA A 126 4.85 -5.14 -21.49
N THR A 127 5.59 -5.62 -22.48
CA THR A 127 5.09 -6.13 -23.76
C THR A 127 5.63 -7.51 -24.01
N VAL A 128 4.92 -8.32 -24.80
CA VAL A 128 5.39 -9.65 -25.19
C VAL A 128 5.74 -9.59 -26.66
N GLU A 129 7.01 -9.80 -26.99
CA GLU A 129 7.51 -9.84 -28.38
C GLU A 129 8.27 -11.13 -28.59
N ASN A 130 7.89 -11.90 -29.61
CA ASN A 130 8.50 -13.21 -29.93
C ASN A 130 8.53 -14.20 -28.76
N GLY A 131 7.57 -14.11 -27.82
CA GLY A 131 7.52 -14.98 -26.63
C GLY A 131 8.38 -14.51 -25.46
N GLU A 132 9.11 -13.41 -25.61
CA GLU A 132 9.89 -12.79 -24.52
C GLU A 132 9.18 -11.58 -23.95
N VAL A 133 9.33 -11.37 -22.63
CA VAL A 133 8.75 -10.21 -21.93
C VAL A 133 9.77 -9.07 -21.96
N ILE A 134 9.41 -7.98 -22.63
CA ILE A 134 10.21 -6.77 -22.71
C ILE A 134 9.62 -5.72 -21.79
N PHE A 135 10.46 -5.12 -20.93
CA PHE A 135 10.03 -4.08 -19.98
C PHE A 135 10.38 -2.70 -20.51
N ALA A 136 9.41 -1.80 -20.51
CA ALA A 136 9.61 -0.43 -20.95
C ALA A 136 10.52 0.34 -19.99
N THR A 137 11.55 1.00 -20.52
CA THR A 137 12.53 1.79 -19.77
C THR A 137 11.95 3.09 -19.20
N TRP A 138 10.85 3.58 -19.76
CA TRP A 138 10.18 4.80 -19.31
C TRP A 138 9.31 4.60 -18.07
N TYR A 139 8.88 3.34 -17.76
CA TYR A 139 8.02 3.03 -16.63
C TYR A 139 8.85 2.86 -15.36
N ARG A 140 8.64 3.73 -14.38
CA ARG A 140 9.51 3.88 -13.20
C ARG A 140 8.81 3.66 -11.86
N TYR A 141 7.56 3.16 -11.90
CA TYR A 141 6.79 2.91 -10.68
C TYR A 141 6.94 1.47 -10.24
N THR A 142 6.99 1.28 -8.92
CA THR A 142 7.03 -0.03 -8.28
C THR A 142 5.86 -0.17 -7.32
N TRP A 143 5.31 -1.38 -7.20
CA TRP A 143 4.03 -1.60 -6.55
C TRP A 143 4.09 -2.60 -5.40
N ILE A 144 4.67 -3.79 -5.59
CA ILE A 144 4.60 -4.89 -4.64
C ILE A 144 5.29 -4.53 -3.33
N LEU A 145 6.59 -4.22 -3.37
CA LEU A 145 7.32 -3.84 -2.16
C LEU A 145 6.82 -2.51 -1.61
N SER A 146 6.49 -1.55 -2.49
CA SER A 146 5.92 -0.25 -2.12
C SER A 146 4.57 -0.35 -1.43
N SER A 147 3.84 -1.48 -1.55
CA SER A 147 2.58 -1.74 -0.82
C SER A 147 2.75 -1.67 0.69
N LEU A 148 3.94 -1.95 1.24
CA LEU A 148 4.25 -1.79 2.66
C LEU A 148 4.09 -0.33 3.08
N ASN A 149 4.64 0.61 2.29
CA ASN A 149 4.57 2.04 2.54
C ASN A 149 3.14 2.58 2.37
N PHE A 150 2.37 2.06 1.40
CA PHE A 150 0.95 2.40 1.27
C PHE A 150 0.15 1.97 2.51
N GLY A 151 0.47 0.82 3.09
CA GLY A 151 -0.08 0.36 4.36
C GLY A 151 0.20 1.36 5.49
N VAL A 152 1.43 1.84 5.61
CA VAL A 152 1.82 2.84 6.62
C VAL A 152 1.09 4.16 6.38
N THR A 153 0.99 4.64 5.14
CA THR A 153 0.27 5.86 4.80
C THR A 153 -1.19 5.81 5.27
N VAL A 154 -1.88 4.70 5.06
CA VAL A 154 -3.26 4.54 5.53
C VAL A 154 -3.33 4.41 7.05
N LEU A 155 -2.35 3.77 7.69
CA LEU A 155 -2.26 3.67 9.15
C LEU A 155 -2.05 5.04 9.81
N THR A 156 -1.23 5.93 9.23
CA THR A 156 -1.06 7.29 9.74
C THR A 156 -2.37 8.07 9.71
N GLY A 157 -3.15 7.95 8.63
CA GLY A 157 -4.50 8.49 8.57
C GLY A 157 -5.46 7.88 9.62
N LEU A 158 -5.30 6.58 9.93
CA LEU A 158 -6.03 5.90 10.99
C LEU A 158 -5.66 6.46 12.37
N PHE A 159 -4.37 6.70 12.64
CA PHE A 159 -3.90 7.29 13.90
C PHE A 159 -4.41 8.71 14.10
N ALA A 160 -4.41 9.54 13.05
CA ALA A 160 -5.06 10.85 13.09
C ALA A 160 -6.55 10.73 13.44
N GLY A 161 -7.25 9.75 12.85
CA GLY A 161 -8.65 9.47 13.19
C GLY A 161 -8.87 9.05 14.65
N TYR A 162 -7.93 8.34 15.29
CA TYR A 162 -8.00 8.03 16.72
C TYR A 162 -7.89 9.30 17.58
N ILE A 163 -6.97 10.22 17.24
CA ILE A 163 -6.82 11.50 17.95
C ILE A 163 -8.11 12.30 17.85
N LEU A 164 -8.67 12.45 16.65
CA LEU A 164 -9.90 13.22 16.41
C LEU A 164 -11.10 12.64 17.14
N LYS A 165 -11.22 11.31 17.21
CA LYS A 165 -12.34 10.63 17.88
C LYS A 165 -12.24 10.65 19.41
N ASN A 166 -11.09 10.93 19.98
CA ASN A 166 -10.90 10.93 21.41
C ASN A 166 -11.64 12.11 22.06
N LYS A 167 -12.63 11.80 22.90
CA LYS A 167 -13.46 12.80 23.60
C LYS A 167 -12.74 13.43 24.81
N LEU A 168 -11.66 12.81 25.29
CA LEU A 168 -10.89 13.31 26.45
C LEU A 168 -9.98 14.49 26.07
N TYR A 169 -9.68 14.67 24.79
CA TYR A 169 -8.80 15.74 24.33
C TYR A 169 -9.62 16.96 23.90
N SER A 170 -9.17 18.15 24.36
CA SER A 170 -9.72 19.43 23.87
C SER A 170 -9.39 19.62 22.39
N GLU A 171 -10.20 20.38 21.66
CA GLU A 171 -9.98 20.64 20.23
C GLU A 171 -8.63 21.28 19.96
N ARG A 172 -8.18 22.19 20.83
CA ARG A 172 -6.84 22.83 20.75
C ARG A 172 -5.71 21.80 20.91
N LEU A 173 -5.87 20.82 21.79
CA LEU A 173 -4.87 19.76 21.98
C LEU A 173 -4.83 18.84 20.78
N LYS A 174 -5.96 18.44 20.22
CA LYS A 174 -6.05 17.62 18.99
C LYS A 174 -5.32 18.32 17.84
N LEU A 175 -5.56 19.60 17.63
CA LEU A 175 -4.89 20.40 16.61
C LEU A 175 -3.37 20.43 16.80
N ARG A 176 -2.90 20.70 18.03
CA ARG A 176 -1.46 20.71 18.33
C ARG A 176 -0.81 19.36 18.09
N MET A 177 -1.45 18.25 18.50
CA MET A 177 -0.94 16.90 18.29
C MET A 177 -0.86 16.57 16.80
N LEU A 178 -1.91 16.83 16.01
CA LEU A 178 -1.92 16.56 14.58
C LEU A 178 -0.89 17.40 13.83
N PHE A 179 -0.79 18.70 14.17
CA PHE A 179 0.20 19.59 13.59
C PHE A 179 1.63 19.17 13.93
N GLY A 180 1.91 18.85 15.21
CA GLY A 180 3.23 18.42 15.65
C GLY A 180 3.67 17.09 15.02
N ILE A 181 2.77 16.10 14.94
CA ILE A 181 3.05 14.83 14.27
C ILE A 181 3.27 15.04 12.77
N GLY A 182 2.40 15.83 12.11
CA GLY A 182 2.54 16.12 10.68
C GLY A 182 3.83 16.84 10.36
N LEU A 183 4.20 17.86 11.15
CA LEU A 183 5.47 18.58 10.98
C LEU A 183 6.68 17.66 11.21
N GLY A 184 6.64 16.80 12.24
CA GLY A 184 7.68 15.81 12.48
C GLY A 184 7.87 14.84 11.33
N MET A 185 6.78 14.43 10.66
CA MET A 185 6.84 13.55 9.48
C MET A 185 7.38 14.24 8.21
N VAL A 186 7.32 15.57 8.13
CA VAL A 186 7.88 16.33 7.00
C VAL A 186 9.38 16.57 7.17
N ILE A 187 9.85 16.65 8.43
CA ILE A 187 11.26 16.95 8.76
C ILE A 187 12.11 15.66 8.79
N ALA A 188 11.49 14.50 9.12
CA ALA A 188 12.17 13.20 9.16
C ALA A 188 12.42 12.64 7.76
#